data_1b599af9cf02d1a3a83bd726bbc322ea
#
_entry.id   1b599af9cf02d1a3a83bd726bbc322ea
#
_cell.length_a   1.000
_cell.length_b   1.000
_cell.length_c   1.000
_cell.angle_alpha   90.00
_cell.angle_beta   90.00
_cell.angle_gamma   90.00
#
_symmetry.space_group_name_H-M   'P 1'
#
loop_
_entity.id
_entity.type
_entity.pdbx_description
1 polymer ?
#
loop_
_entity_poly.entity_id
_entity_poly.type
_entity_poly.pdbx_seq_one_letter_code
_entity_poly.pdbx_strand_id
1 'polypeptide(L)'
;MHKKLGITFIYVTHDQEEALTMSDTVVVMKDGEILQEGTPIDIYNEPQTAYVADFIGESNILDGVMIDDYRVNIVGTEFKCVDAGFGQNAPVDIVIRPEDIEVKSKEKGIITGVIKSSMFRGVHYEMVCECNGYEFTIHSTVEAPIGKEVGLYVSPENIQIMNKEHVDNTVPVTFTSNTTFDLYGGEYEFDPTALFDNCVYDGEQDILTINGEEQTLKGQEAKVRFAFTDIDMTDDEYAAPLAGNVDSMIYKGKNYIVDIKTDDNHHIYADTEYLWDKGDRVGIKIDKFQLVTMKEGE
;
A
#
# COMPACT_ATOMS: atom_id res chain seq x y z
N MET A 1 23.70 -29.99 -4.30
CA MET A 1 24.59 -30.57 -3.26
C MET A 1 23.77 -31.16 -2.11
N HIS A 2 22.75 -30.46 -1.60
CA HIS A 2 21.86 -30.90 -0.50
C HIS A 2 21.14 -32.24 -0.79
N LYS A 3 20.54 -32.41 -1.98
CA LYS A 3 19.86 -33.67 -2.39
C LYS A 3 20.73 -34.93 -2.32
N LYS A 4 22.08 -34.77 -2.41
CA LYS A 4 23.02 -35.90 -2.29
C LYS A 4 23.43 -36.19 -0.84
N LEU A 5 23.38 -35.19 0.03
CA LEU A 5 23.86 -35.29 1.41
C LEU A 5 22.72 -35.55 2.42
N GLY A 6 21.45 -35.31 2.03
CA GLY A 6 20.28 -35.49 2.89
C GLY A 6 20.27 -34.59 4.12
N ILE A 7 20.94 -33.43 4.05
CA ILE A 7 20.99 -32.46 5.15
C ILE A 7 20.23 -31.20 4.79
N THR A 8 19.63 -30.56 5.78
CA THR A 8 18.93 -29.28 5.63
C THR A 8 19.95 -28.15 5.59
N PHE A 9 19.80 -27.24 4.63
CA PHE A 9 20.54 -25.99 4.53
C PHE A 9 19.59 -24.84 4.73
N ILE A 10 19.99 -23.85 5.52
CA ILE A 10 19.33 -22.57 5.63
C ILE A 10 20.23 -21.56 4.91
N TYR A 11 19.64 -20.88 3.92
CA TYR A 11 20.31 -19.87 3.11
C TYR A 11 19.56 -18.55 3.25
N VAL A 12 20.27 -17.50 3.67
CA VAL A 12 19.72 -16.15 3.79
C VAL A 12 20.26 -15.31 2.65
N THR A 13 19.40 -14.78 1.83
CA THR A 13 19.77 -13.96 0.66
C THR A 13 18.77 -12.82 0.50
N HIS A 14 19.19 -11.76 -0.15
CA HIS A 14 18.32 -10.70 -0.70
C HIS A 14 18.10 -10.86 -2.21
N ASP A 15 18.70 -11.88 -2.82
CA ASP A 15 18.53 -12.22 -4.23
C ASP A 15 17.32 -13.17 -4.37
N GLN A 16 16.28 -12.66 -5.03
CA GLN A 16 14.99 -13.35 -5.22
C GLN A 16 15.17 -14.56 -6.15
N GLU A 17 15.96 -14.42 -7.22
CA GLU A 17 16.18 -15.51 -8.18
C GLU A 17 16.89 -16.69 -7.50
N GLU A 18 17.88 -16.41 -6.64
CA GLU A 18 18.54 -17.45 -5.86
C GLU A 18 17.56 -18.15 -4.92
N ALA A 19 16.72 -17.38 -4.20
CA ALA A 19 15.73 -17.93 -3.28
C ALA A 19 14.74 -18.86 -4.02
N LEU A 20 14.19 -18.41 -5.14
CA LEU A 20 13.20 -19.16 -5.91
C LEU A 20 13.79 -20.38 -6.64
N THR A 21 15.04 -20.31 -7.11
CA THR A 21 15.62 -21.38 -7.94
C THR A 21 16.35 -22.47 -7.13
N MET A 22 16.84 -22.15 -5.92
CA MET A 22 17.68 -23.07 -5.15
C MET A 22 16.97 -23.70 -3.94
N SER A 23 15.83 -23.16 -3.51
CA SER A 23 15.14 -23.59 -2.30
C SER A 23 14.03 -24.60 -2.58
N ASP A 24 13.78 -25.50 -1.62
CA ASP A 24 12.56 -26.33 -1.59
C ASP A 24 11.43 -25.58 -0.85
N THR A 25 11.80 -24.71 0.09
CA THR A 25 10.88 -23.82 0.84
C THR A 25 11.51 -22.42 0.91
N VAL A 26 10.71 -21.41 0.66
CA VAL A 26 11.05 -19.99 0.79
C VAL A 26 10.31 -19.40 1.99
N VAL A 27 11.01 -18.59 2.78
CA VAL A 27 10.44 -17.82 3.89
C VAL A 27 10.71 -16.35 3.61
N VAL A 28 9.66 -15.57 3.41
CA VAL A 28 9.75 -14.11 3.25
C VAL A 28 9.61 -13.46 4.61
N MET A 29 10.56 -12.60 4.95
CA MET A 29 10.61 -11.90 6.24
C MET A 29 10.71 -10.39 6.04
N LYS A 30 10.04 -9.63 6.92
CA LYS A 30 10.20 -8.18 7.06
C LYS A 30 10.24 -7.85 8.55
N ASP A 31 11.11 -6.95 8.99
CA ASP A 31 11.24 -6.46 10.38
C ASP A 31 11.35 -7.55 11.47
N GLY A 32 11.89 -8.71 11.11
CA GLY A 32 12.04 -9.87 12.01
C GLY A 32 10.81 -10.76 12.08
N GLU A 33 9.74 -10.44 11.38
CA GLU A 33 8.52 -11.24 11.28
C GLU A 33 8.48 -12.06 9.98
N ILE A 34 7.88 -13.23 10.03
CA ILE A 34 7.63 -14.07 8.86
C ILE A 34 6.33 -13.61 8.23
N LEU A 35 6.40 -13.10 6.99
CA LEU A 35 5.22 -12.67 6.24
C LEU A 35 4.56 -13.83 5.49
N GLN A 36 5.38 -14.71 4.90
CA GLN A 36 4.88 -15.87 4.17
C GLN A 36 5.93 -16.97 4.11
N GLU A 37 5.48 -18.22 4.17
CA GLU A 37 6.28 -19.43 3.96
C GLU A 37 5.58 -20.35 2.96
N GLY A 38 6.32 -20.92 2.01
CA GLY A 38 5.77 -21.82 1.01
C GLY A 38 6.80 -22.35 0.02
N THR A 39 6.35 -23.12 -0.96
CA THR A 39 7.21 -23.48 -2.08
C THR A 39 7.51 -22.23 -2.94
N PRO A 40 8.62 -22.20 -3.71
CA PRO A 40 8.90 -21.09 -4.62
C PRO A 40 7.73 -20.75 -5.53
N ILE A 41 7.01 -21.76 -6.03
CA ILE A 41 5.86 -21.59 -6.92
C ILE A 41 4.68 -20.94 -6.18
N ASP A 42 4.39 -21.38 -4.95
CA ASP A 42 3.29 -20.83 -4.16
C ASP A 42 3.56 -19.36 -3.79
N ILE A 43 4.80 -19.06 -3.37
CA ILE A 43 5.19 -17.68 -3.01
C ILE A 43 5.09 -16.73 -4.21
N TYR A 44 5.43 -17.21 -5.41
CA TYR A 44 5.36 -16.41 -6.64
C TYR A 44 3.94 -16.23 -7.16
N ASN A 45 3.16 -17.32 -7.20
CA ASN A 45 1.82 -17.33 -7.79
C ASN A 45 0.72 -16.89 -6.83
N GLU A 46 0.88 -17.09 -5.52
CA GLU A 46 -0.12 -16.80 -4.49
C GLU A 46 0.49 -15.97 -3.35
N PRO A 47 1.03 -14.77 -3.63
CA PRO A 47 1.52 -13.89 -2.58
C PRO A 47 0.36 -13.48 -1.67
N GLN A 48 0.61 -13.46 -0.36
CA GLN A 48 -0.43 -13.10 0.62
C GLN A 48 -0.59 -11.60 0.79
N THR A 49 0.44 -10.82 0.42
CA THR A 49 0.44 -9.36 0.56
C THR A 49 1.09 -8.69 -0.66
N ALA A 50 0.74 -7.42 -0.88
CA ALA A 50 1.35 -6.60 -1.92
C ALA A 50 2.87 -6.51 -1.74
N TYR A 51 3.36 -6.43 -0.50
CA TYR A 51 4.78 -6.43 -0.20
C TYR A 51 5.48 -7.72 -0.65
N VAL A 52 4.91 -8.89 -0.38
CA VAL A 52 5.48 -10.18 -0.82
C VAL A 52 5.48 -10.25 -2.35
N ALA A 53 4.41 -9.80 -3.01
CA ALA A 53 4.32 -9.80 -4.46
C ALA A 53 5.41 -8.94 -5.11
N ASP A 54 5.62 -7.72 -4.59
CA ASP A 54 6.63 -6.76 -5.04
C ASP A 54 8.05 -7.26 -4.76
N PHE A 55 8.25 -7.82 -3.55
CA PHE A 55 9.55 -8.31 -3.12
C PHE A 55 10.04 -9.53 -3.91
N ILE A 56 9.14 -10.41 -4.38
CA ILE A 56 9.50 -11.69 -5.02
C ILE A 56 9.70 -11.58 -6.53
N GLY A 57 9.16 -10.54 -7.16
CA GLY A 57 9.32 -10.35 -8.61
C GLY A 57 8.49 -9.20 -9.14
N GLU A 58 8.84 -8.77 -10.33
CA GLU A 58 8.15 -7.66 -10.99
C GLU A 58 6.65 -7.95 -11.11
N SER A 59 5.84 -6.96 -10.73
CA SER A 59 4.39 -7.09 -10.66
C SER A 59 3.70 -5.78 -10.99
N ASN A 60 2.56 -5.87 -11.64
CA ASN A 60 1.59 -4.80 -11.65
C ASN A 60 0.75 -4.91 -10.38
N ILE A 61 0.99 -4.03 -9.42
CA ILE A 61 0.23 -3.97 -8.17
C ILE A 61 -0.71 -2.78 -8.27
N LEU A 62 -2.00 -3.02 -8.12
CA LEU A 62 -3.06 -2.04 -8.33
C LEU A 62 -4.07 -2.10 -7.20
N ASP A 63 -4.72 -0.97 -6.96
CA ASP A 63 -5.89 -0.95 -6.10
C ASP A 63 -7.12 -1.45 -6.87
N GLY A 64 -7.91 -2.28 -6.21
CA GLY A 64 -9.15 -2.81 -6.75
C GLY A 64 -10.31 -2.76 -5.76
N VAL A 65 -11.51 -3.00 -6.27
CA VAL A 65 -12.72 -3.14 -5.46
C VAL A 65 -13.49 -4.36 -5.94
N MET A 66 -13.71 -5.32 -5.05
CA MET A 66 -14.58 -6.47 -5.36
C MET A 66 -15.99 -6.00 -5.62
N ILE A 67 -16.50 -6.24 -6.81
CA ILE A 67 -17.90 -5.94 -7.15
C ILE A 67 -18.81 -7.00 -6.49
N ASP A 68 -18.39 -8.25 -6.63
CA ASP A 68 -19.06 -9.45 -6.13
C ASP A 68 -18.06 -10.61 -6.23
N ASP A 69 -18.42 -11.81 -5.78
CA ASP A 69 -17.62 -13.01 -6.01
C ASP A 69 -17.31 -13.17 -7.50
N TYR A 70 -16.06 -13.47 -7.83
CA TYR A 70 -15.55 -13.68 -9.19
C TYR A 70 -15.52 -12.44 -10.09
N ARG A 71 -15.74 -11.23 -9.54
CA ARG A 71 -15.72 -9.98 -10.29
C ARG A 71 -15.07 -8.85 -9.50
N VAL A 72 -14.11 -8.19 -10.12
CA VAL A 72 -13.35 -7.09 -9.50
C VAL A 72 -13.30 -5.88 -10.43
N ASN A 73 -13.40 -4.70 -9.89
CA ASN A 73 -13.12 -3.46 -10.61
C ASN A 73 -11.64 -3.11 -10.43
N ILE A 74 -10.92 -3.00 -11.54
CA ILE A 74 -9.52 -2.59 -11.59
C ILE A 74 -9.46 -1.37 -12.50
N VAL A 75 -8.99 -0.24 -11.97
CA VAL A 75 -8.79 1.00 -12.74
C VAL A 75 -10.08 1.44 -13.50
N GLY A 76 -11.24 1.30 -12.85
CA GLY A 76 -12.54 1.66 -13.43
C GLY A 76 -13.11 0.68 -14.44
N THR A 77 -12.48 -0.49 -14.62
CA THR A 77 -12.91 -1.53 -15.56
C THR A 77 -13.22 -2.83 -14.80
N GLU A 78 -14.32 -3.50 -15.18
CA GLU A 78 -14.69 -4.79 -14.60
C GLU A 78 -13.88 -5.92 -15.21
N PHE A 79 -13.24 -6.72 -14.34
CA PHE A 79 -12.55 -7.97 -14.71
C PHE A 79 -13.23 -9.15 -14.01
N LYS A 80 -13.15 -10.30 -14.66
CA LYS A 80 -13.47 -11.59 -14.04
C LYS A 80 -12.24 -12.11 -13.32
N CYS A 81 -12.41 -12.71 -12.16
CA CYS A 81 -11.38 -13.38 -11.37
C CYS A 81 -11.87 -14.76 -10.90
N VAL A 82 -11.04 -15.51 -10.23
CA VAL A 82 -11.40 -16.81 -9.65
C VAL A 82 -11.67 -16.74 -8.15
N ASP A 83 -11.44 -15.60 -7.55
CA ASP A 83 -11.51 -15.37 -6.11
C ASP A 83 -12.93 -15.02 -5.64
N ALA A 84 -13.25 -15.44 -4.41
CA ALA A 84 -14.52 -15.21 -3.74
C ALA A 84 -14.33 -15.01 -2.24
N GLY A 85 -15.36 -14.48 -1.56
CA GLY A 85 -15.38 -14.38 -0.10
C GLY A 85 -14.77 -13.11 0.48
N PHE A 86 -14.35 -12.15 -0.34
CA PHE A 86 -13.84 -10.84 0.11
C PHE A 86 -14.95 -9.90 0.58
N GLY A 87 -16.18 -10.11 0.14
CA GLY A 87 -17.32 -9.24 0.38
C GLY A 87 -17.56 -8.21 -0.73
N GLN A 88 -18.80 -7.75 -0.81
CA GLN A 88 -19.20 -6.77 -1.81
C GLN A 88 -18.62 -5.38 -1.49
N ASN A 89 -18.09 -4.70 -2.49
CA ASN A 89 -17.41 -3.41 -2.39
C ASN A 89 -16.18 -3.41 -1.45
N ALA A 90 -15.60 -4.57 -1.16
CA ALA A 90 -14.38 -4.66 -0.37
C ALA A 90 -13.19 -4.09 -1.15
N PRO A 91 -12.39 -3.18 -0.55
CA PRO A 91 -11.13 -2.74 -1.14
C PRO A 91 -10.12 -3.89 -1.08
N VAL A 92 -9.42 -4.10 -2.18
CA VAL A 92 -8.44 -5.19 -2.34
C VAL A 92 -7.19 -4.71 -3.03
N ASP A 93 -6.09 -5.42 -2.83
CA ASP A 93 -4.90 -5.31 -3.65
C ASP A 93 -4.95 -6.34 -4.77
N ILE A 94 -4.57 -5.90 -5.96
CA ILE A 94 -4.55 -6.72 -7.18
C ILE A 94 -3.10 -6.90 -7.60
N VAL A 95 -2.72 -8.13 -7.91
CA VAL A 95 -1.42 -8.44 -8.52
C VAL A 95 -1.63 -9.13 -9.84
N ILE A 96 -0.97 -8.60 -10.87
CA ILE A 96 -0.93 -9.17 -12.23
C ILE A 96 0.53 -9.21 -12.66
N ARG A 97 1.02 -10.40 -13.00
CA ARG A 97 2.39 -10.53 -13.48
C ARG A 97 2.51 -9.97 -14.90
N PRO A 98 3.63 -9.29 -15.25
CA PRO A 98 3.82 -8.70 -16.57
C PRO A 98 3.68 -9.68 -17.74
N GLU A 99 4.11 -10.94 -17.54
CA GLU A 99 4.01 -12.03 -18.53
C GLU A 99 2.59 -12.56 -18.74
N ASP A 100 1.67 -12.30 -17.80
CA ASP A 100 0.29 -12.75 -17.86
C ASP A 100 -0.62 -11.76 -18.61
N ILE A 101 -0.10 -10.59 -18.97
CA ILE A 101 -0.83 -9.60 -19.74
C ILE A 101 -0.63 -9.83 -21.23
N GLU A 102 -1.72 -10.16 -21.90
CA GLU A 102 -1.73 -10.33 -23.34
C GLU A 102 -2.12 -9.04 -24.07
N VAL A 103 -1.27 -8.60 -25.01
CA VAL A 103 -1.59 -7.48 -25.90
C VAL A 103 -2.47 -7.96 -27.05
N LYS A 104 -3.67 -7.44 -27.14
CA LYS A 104 -4.68 -7.75 -28.20
C LYS A 104 -4.96 -6.50 -29.02
N SER A 105 -5.81 -6.66 -30.05
CA SER A 105 -6.44 -5.49 -30.69
C SER A 105 -7.39 -4.82 -29.68
N LYS A 106 -7.61 -3.51 -29.85
CA LYS A 106 -8.43 -2.68 -28.96
C LYS A 106 -9.80 -3.32 -28.63
N GLU A 107 -10.44 -3.94 -29.61
CA GLU A 107 -11.77 -4.53 -29.50
C GLU A 107 -11.79 -5.88 -28.78
N LYS A 108 -10.63 -6.50 -28.57
CA LYS A 108 -10.49 -7.83 -27.95
C LYS A 108 -9.90 -7.78 -26.54
N GLY A 109 -9.44 -6.62 -26.10
CA GLY A 109 -8.98 -6.40 -24.73
C GLY A 109 -10.13 -6.20 -23.77
N ILE A 110 -9.87 -6.40 -22.49
CA ILE A 110 -10.78 -6.05 -21.39
C ILE A 110 -10.67 -4.55 -21.09
N ILE A 111 -9.44 -4.04 -21.04
CA ILE A 111 -9.15 -2.62 -20.89
C ILE A 111 -8.32 -2.14 -22.08
N THR A 112 -8.48 -0.88 -22.46
CA THR A 112 -7.72 -0.28 -23.57
C THR A 112 -6.72 0.75 -23.05
N GLY A 113 -5.56 0.80 -23.72
CA GLY A 113 -4.50 1.74 -23.35
C GLY A 113 -3.61 2.09 -24.54
N VAL A 114 -2.61 2.91 -24.24
CA VAL A 114 -1.61 3.37 -25.21
C VAL A 114 -0.23 2.93 -24.77
N ILE A 115 0.53 2.30 -25.66
CA ILE A 115 1.91 1.91 -25.39
C ILE A 115 2.77 3.17 -25.24
N LYS A 116 3.38 3.35 -24.06
CA LYS A 116 4.26 4.49 -23.72
C LYS A 116 5.73 4.18 -23.95
N SER A 117 6.14 2.95 -23.67
CA SER A 117 7.51 2.49 -23.91
C SER A 117 7.52 1.05 -24.41
N SER A 118 8.60 0.68 -25.10
CA SER A 118 8.86 -0.68 -25.55
C SER A 118 10.37 -0.87 -25.64
N MET A 119 10.90 -1.83 -24.89
CA MET A 119 12.33 -2.12 -24.81
C MET A 119 12.56 -3.62 -24.97
N PHE A 120 13.46 -4.02 -25.86
CA PHE A 120 13.85 -5.42 -26.00
C PHE A 120 14.86 -5.83 -24.93
N ARG A 121 14.53 -6.83 -24.11
CA ARG A 121 15.33 -7.36 -23.00
C ARG A 121 16.06 -8.67 -23.36
N GLY A 122 16.25 -8.95 -24.63
CA GLY A 122 16.97 -10.13 -25.13
C GLY A 122 16.08 -11.34 -25.42
N VAL A 123 15.06 -11.62 -24.61
CA VAL A 123 14.11 -12.74 -24.80
C VAL A 123 12.66 -12.29 -24.94
N HIS A 124 12.32 -11.11 -24.44
CA HIS A 124 11.00 -10.50 -24.53
C HIS A 124 11.12 -8.98 -24.70
N TYR A 125 10.03 -8.34 -25.06
CA TYR A 125 9.84 -6.90 -24.97
C TYR A 125 9.19 -6.59 -23.63
N GLU A 126 9.81 -5.69 -22.87
CA GLU A 126 9.23 -5.03 -21.72
C GLU A 126 8.55 -3.77 -22.24
N MET A 127 7.26 -3.69 -22.05
CA MET A 127 6.45 -2.56 -22.53
C MET A 127 5.67 -1.95 -21.37
N VAL A 128 5.50 -0.64 -21.41
CA VAL A 128 4.58 0.08 -20.51
C VAL A 128 3.37 0.54 -21.31
N CYS A 129 2.19 0.16 -20.85
CA CYS A 129 0.91 0.58 -21.41
C CYS A 129 0.13 1.42 -20.40
N GLU A 130 -0.23 2.64 -20.77
CA GLU A 130 -1.07 3.49 -19.94
C GLU A 130 -2.55 3.24 -20.24
N CYS A 131 -3.30 2.82 -19.22
CA CYS A 131 -4.74 2.58 -19.26
C CYS A 131 -5.42 3.44 -18.18
N ASN A 132 -6.32 4.35 -18.56
CA ASN A 132 -7.06 5.22 -17.64
C ASN A 132 -6.17 6.00 -16.64
N GLY A 133 -4.94 6.37 -17.05
CA GLY A 133 -3.97 7.09 -16.21
C GLY A 133 -3.14 6.20 -15.29
N TYR A 134 -3.22 4.86 -15.45
CA TYR A 134 -2.39 3.88 -14.75
C TYR A 134 -1.47 3.16 -15.71
N GLU A 135 -0.26 2.88 -15.28
CA GLU A 135 0.74 2.15 -16.05
C GLU A 135 0.68 0.65 -15.76
N PHE A 136 0.74 -0.13 -16.83
CA PHE A 136 0.87 -1.58 -16.80
C PHE A 136 2.17 -1.97 -17.48
N THR A 137 3.04 -2.65 -16.74
CA THR A 137 4.23 -3.30 -17.30
C THR A 137 3.82 -4.63 -17.92
N ILE A 138 4.31 -4.90 -19.13
CA ILE A 138 3.94 -6.07 -19.94
C ILE A 138 5.20 -6.73 -20.46
N HIS A 139 5.32 -8.05 -20.28
CA HIS A 139 6.34 -8.87 -20.93
C HIS A 139 5.74 -9.66 -22.07
N SER A 140 6.21 -9.44 -23.29
CA SER A 140 5.68 -10.10 -24.49
C SER A 140 6.79 -10.46 -25.45
N THR A 141 6.66 -11.59 -26.13
CA THR A 141 7.56 -11.96 -27.23
C THR A 141 7.27 -11.18 -28.51
N VAL A 142 6.15 -10.47 -28.57
CA VAL A 142 5.73 -9.66 -29.73
C VAL A 142 5.70 -8.19 -29.32
N GLU A 143 6.42 -7.38 -30.09
CA GLU A 143 6.44 -5.92 -29.87
C GLU A 143 5.12 -5.27 -30.26
N ALA A 144 4.67 -4.31 -29.44
CA ALA A 144 3.67 -3.32 -29.83
C ALA A 144 4.34 -1.94 -29.92
N PRO A 145 4.19 -1.22 -31.06
CA PRO A 145 4.85 0.07 -31.26
C PRO A 145 4.37 1.14 -30.28
N ILE A 146 5.30 2.01 -29.85
CA ILE A 146 5.00 3.17 -29.02
C ILE A 146 3.94 4.06 -29.68
N GLY A 147 2.99 4.54 -28.91
CA GLY A 147 1.85 5.36 -29.35
C GLY A 147 0.68 4.56 -29.92
N LYS A 148 0.81 3.22 -30.04
CA LYS A 148 -0.28 2.37 -30.51
C LYS A 148 -1.33 2.18 -29.42
N GLU A 149 -2.61 2.37 -29.78
CA GLU A 149 -3.73 1.91 -28.96
C GLU A 149 -3.86 0.38 -29.05
N VAL A 150 -3.93 -0.26 -27.90
CA VAL A 150 -4.04 -1.71 -27.73
C VAL A 150 -5.13 -2.06 -26.73
N GLY A 151 -5.60 -3.29 -26.78
CA GLY A 151 -6.39 -3.88 -25.71
C GLY A 151 -5.51 -4.77 -24.85
N LEU A 152 -5.63 -4.70 -23.53
CA LEU A 152 -5.00 -5.63 -22.62
C LEU A 152 -6.02 -6.69 -22.18
N TYR A 153 -5.58 -7.92 -22.18
CA TYR A 153 -6.35 -9.08 -21.72
C TYR A 153 -5.55 -9.83 -20.67
N VAL A 154 -6.20 -10.21 -19.59
CA VAL A 154 -5.66 -11.07 -18.53
C VAL A 154 -6.66 -12.18 -18.29
N SER A 155 -6.20 -13.41 -18.21
CA SER A 155 -7.03 -14.55 -17.82
C SER A 155 -7.49 -14.41 -16.36
N PRO A 156 -8.72 -14.81 -16.01
CA PRO A 156 -9.23 -14.68 -14.63
C PRO A 156 -8.36 -15.35 -13.57
N GLU A 157 -7.71 -16.45 -13.91
CA GLU A 157 -6.79 -17.21 -13.03
C GLU A 157 -5.45 -16.51 -12.78
N ASN A 158 -5.11 -15.49 -13.58
CA ASN A 158 -3.87 -14.74 -13.49
C ASN A 158 -4.07 -13.37 -12.81
N ILE A 159 -5.26 -13.10 -12.31
CA ILE A 159 -5.56 -11.95 -11.48
C ILE A 159 -5.57 -12.43 -10.04
N GLN A 160 -4.55 -12.07 -9.28
CA GLN A 160 -4.43 -12.44 -7.86
C GLN A 160 -5.02 -11.33 -7.02
N ILE A 161 -5.92 -11.71 -6.10
CA ILE A 161 -6.62 -10.76 -5.24
C ILE A 161 -6.22 -11.00 -3.79
N MET A 162 -5.84 -9.93 -3.11
CA MET A 162 -5.43 -9.96 -1.71
C MET A 162 -6.24 -8.97 -0.88
N ASN A 163 -6.41 -9.28 0.39
CA ASN A 163 -6.94 -8.30 1.33
C ASN A 163 -5.98 -7.11 1.39
N LYS A 164 -6.53 -5.90 1.36
CA LYS A 164 -5.73 -4.70 1.56
C LYS A 164 -5.31 -4.63 3.03
N GLU A 165 -4.01 -4.66 3.29
CA GLU A 165 -3.48 -4.66 4.67
C GLU A 165 -3.80 -3.36 5.40
N HIS A 166 -3.67 -2.25 4.68
CA HIS A 166 -3.91 -0.92 5.23
C HIS A 166 -4.81 -0.12 4.29
N VAL A 167 -5.89 0.40 4.81
CA VAL A 167 -6.85 1.25 4.08
C VAL A 167 -6.63 2.73 4.43
N ASP A 168 -6.24 2.97 5.67
CA ASP A 168 -5.89 4.28 6.23
C ASP A 168 -4.89 4.11 7.39
N ASN A 169 -4.37 5.23 7.88
CA ASN A 169 -3.63 5.27 9.12
C ASN A 169 -4.61 5.45 10.27
N THR A 170 -4.65 4.52 11.20
CA THR A 170 -5.40 4.64 12.46
C THR A 170 -4.45 4.40 13.60
N VAL A 171 -4.09 5.45 14.34
CA VAL A 171 -3.04 5.43 15.35
C VAL A 171 -3.53 5.97 16.69
N PRO A 172 -3.06 5.41 17.83
CA PRO A 172 -3.36 5.95 19.13
C PRO A 172 -2.62 7.27 19.35
N VAL A 173 -3.27 8.21 20.03
CA VAL A 173 -2.70 9.51 20.39
C VAL A 173 -3.04 9.85 21.84
N THR A 174 -2.24 10.73 22.45
CA THR A 174 -2.50 11.25 23.79
C THR A 174 -2.69 12.77 23.70
N PHE A 175 -3.78 13.28 24.29
CA PHE A 175 -4.00 14.71 24.34
C PHE A 175 -2.97 15.40 25.27
N THR A 176 -2.26 16.38 24.73
CA THR A 176 -1.29 17.21 25.46
C THR A 176 -1.95 18.42 26.12
N SER A 177 -3.07 18.89 25.54
CA SER A 177 -3.95 19.94 26.10
C SER A 177 -5.40 19.68 25.68
N ASN A 178 -6.29 20.68 25.90
CA ASN A 178 -7.67 20.63 25.42
C ASN A 178 -7.78 20.85 23.90
N THR A 179 -6.71 21.28 23.23
CA THR A 179 -6.69 21.62 21.79
C THR A 179 -5.53 21.00 21.03
N THR A 180 -4.68 20.21 21.70
CA THR A 180 -3.51 19.59 21.08
C THR A 180 -3.37 18.13 21.49
N PHE A 181 -2.78 17.31 20.60
CA PHE A 181 -2.41 15.92 20.89
C PHE A 181 -1.01 15.64 20.36
N ASP A 182 -0.34 14.68 20.98
CA ASP A 182 0.92 14.13 20.52
C ASP A 182 0.66 12.94 19.57
N LEU A 183 1.31 12.96 18.41
CA LEU A 183 1.38 11.85 17.49
C LEU A 183 2.86 11.56 17.24
N TYR A 184 3.41 10.53 17.88
CA TYR A 184 4.78 10.07 17.69
C TYR A 184 5.84 11.18 17.80
N GLY A 185 5.66 12.08 18.77
CA GLY A 185 6.55 13.22 19.02
C GLY A 185 6.20 14.50 18.25
N GLY A 186 5.25 14.45 17.32
CA GLY A 186 4.69 15.62 16.64
C GLY A 186 3.46 16.16 17.36
N GLU A 187 3.41 17.47 17.62
CA GLU A 187 2.25 18.12 18.21
C GLU A 187 1.28 18.62 17.12
N TYR A 188 0.01 18.22 17.22
CA TYR A 188 -1.05 18.59 16.31
C TYR A 188 -2.18 19.31 17.02
N GLU A 189 -2.69 20.38 16.39
CA GLU A 189 -3.81 21.16 16.90
C GLU A 189 -5.15 20.61 16.36
N PHE A 190 -6.20 20.72 17.19
CA PHE A 190 -7.58 20.40 16.79
C PHE A 190 -8.59 21.31 17.49
N ASP A 191 -9.80 21.35 16.94
CA ASP A 191 -10.92 22.05 17.55
C ASP A 191 -11.75 21.05 18.39
N PRO A 192 -11.76 21.19 19.76
CA PRO A 192 -12.50 20.29 20.62
C PRO A 192 -14.03 20.37 20.38
N THR A 193 -14.53 21.51 19.87
CA THR A 193 -15.97 21.66 19.58
C THR A 193 -16.42 20.85 18.35
N ALA A 194 -15.47 20.45 17.48
CA ALA A 194 -15.71 19.55 16.37
C ALA A 194 -15.68 18.07 16.79
N LEU A 195 -15.10 17.75 17.94
CA LEU A 195 -14.91 16.39 18.44
C LEU A 195 -16.08 15.88 19.28
N PHE A 196 -16.68 16.76 20.08
CA PHE A 196 -17.74 16.41 21.03
C PHE A 196 -19.03 17.17 20.76
N ASP A 197 -20.16 16.46 20.85
CA ASP A 197 -21.47 17.08 20.87
C ASP A 197 -21.66 17.89 22.17
N ASN A 198 -22.38 19.03 22.07
CA ASN A 198 -22.62 19.96 23.21
C ASN A 198 -21.32 20.39 23.92
N CYS A 199 -20.28 20.66 23.16
CA CYS A 199 -18.99 21.10 23.63
C CYS A 199 -18.85 22.62 23.47
N VAL A 200 -18.32 23.28 24.51
CA VAL A 200 -17.94 24.70 24.50
C VAL A 200 -16.51 24.81 25.02
N TYR A 201 -15.66 25.52 24.30
CA TYR A 201 -14.28 25.77 24.70
C TYR A 201 -14.03 27.26 24.87
N ASP A 202 -13.60 27.67 26.09
CA ASP A 202 -13.12 29.00 26.38
C ASP A 202 -11.59 29.04 26.28
N GLY A 203 -11.08 29.57 25.18
CA GLY A 203 -9.65 29.64 24.90
C GLY A 203 -8.89 30.66 25.76
N GLU A 204 -9.58 31.63 26.42
CA GLU A 204 -8.92 32.58 27.31
C GLU A 204 -8.62 31.95 28.68
N GLN A 205 -9.46 31.03 29.13
CA GLN A 205 -9.35 30.35 30.42
C GLN A 205 -8.89 28.88 30.31
N ASP A 206 -8.74 28.37 29.09
CA ASP A 206 -8.49 26.94 28.78
C ASP A 206 -9.52 26.01 29.44
N ILE A 207 -10.78 26.45 29.48
CA ILE A 207 -11.89 25.68 30.06
C ILE A 207 -12.67 25.00 28.97
N LEU A 208 -12.74 23.66 29.02
CA LEU A 208 -13.55 22.81 28.16
C LEU A 208 -14.77 22.35 28.95
N THR A 209 -15.97 22.62 28.40
CA THR A 209 -17.25 22.17 28.95
C THR A 209 -17.93 21.22 27.98
N ILE A 210 -18.20 19.98 28.38
CA ILE A 210 -18.90 18.97 27.61
C ILE A 210 -20.17 18.59 28.36
N ASN A 211 -21.33 18.68 27.70
CA ASN A 211 -22.66 18.43 28.29
C ASN A 211 -22.92 19.24 29.58
N GLY A 212 -22.33 20.43 29.72
CA GLY A 212 -22.48 21.31 30.88
C GLY A 212 -21.57 21.01 32.06
N GLU A 213 -20.65 20.07 31.94
CA GLU A 213 -19.65 19.74 32.92
C GLU A 213 -18.25 20.14 32.45
N GLU A 214 -17.45 20.77 33.36
CA GLU A 214 -16.08 21.12 33.10
C GLU A 214 -15.22 19.85 33.05
N GLN A 215 -14.42 19.70 31.98
CA GLN A 215 -13.57 18.53 31.74
C GLN A 215 -12.19 18.98 31.24
N THR A 216 -11.24 18.04 31.22
CA THR A 216 -9.96 18.21 30.57
C THR A 216 -9.63 17.00 29.74
N LEU A 217 -9.11 17.22 28.52
CA LEU A 217 -8.64 16.16 27.64
C LEU A 217 -7.19 15.78 27.95
N LYS A 218 -6.42 16.67 28.57
CA LYS A 218 -5.00 16.44 28.86
C LYS A 218 -4.76 15.11 29.55
N GLY A 219 -3.92 14.26 28.90
CA GLY A 219 -3.57 12.93 29.39
C GLY A 219 -4.59 11.84 29.04
N GLN A 220 -5.70 12.18 28.39
CA GLN A 220 -6.63 11.18 27.85
C GLN A 220 -6.12 10.62 26.52
N GLU A 221 -6.51 9.38 26.21
CA GLU A 221 -6.18 8.71 24.98
C GLU A 221 -7.31 8.81 23.95
N ALA A 222 -6.95 8.89 22.68
CA ALA A 222 -7.86 8.83 21.55
C ALA A 222 -7.19 8.06 20.41
N LYS A 223 -7.91 7.88 19.29
CA LYS A 223 -7.33 7.46 18.02
C LYS A 223 -7.47 8.59 17.02
N VAL A 224 -6.45 8.79 16.23
CA VAL A 224 -6.52 9.64 15.04
C VAL A 224 -6.54 8.76 13.80
N ARG A 225 -7.37 9.13 12.83
CA ARG A 225 -7.52 8.45 11.56
C ARG A 225 -7.29 9.44 10.42
N PHE A 226 -6.46 9.07 9.45
CA PHE A 226 -6.16 9.88 8.27
C PHE A 226 -5.85 9.00 7.06
N ALA A 227 -6.25 9.45 5.89
CA ALA A 227 -5.98 8.74 4.65
C ALA A 227 -4.51 8.88 4.24
N PHE A 228 -4.01 7.97 3.43
CA PHE A 228 -2.64 8.04 2.89
C PHE A 228 -2.43 9.31 2.05
N THR A 229 -3.49 9.75 1.36
CA THR A 229 -3.52 10.98 0.54
C THR A 229 -3.58 12.27 1.36
N ASP A 230 -3.82 12.19 2.67
CA ASP A 230 -3.84 13.36 3.56
C ASP A 230 -2.46 13.67 4.14
N ILE A 231 -1.42 12.98 3.67
CA ILE A 231 -0.04 13.16 4.08
C ILE A 231 0.73 13.89 3.01
N ASP A 232 1.41 14.96 3.39
CA ASP A 232 2.42 15.65 2.59
C ASP A 232 3.81 15.25 3.08
N MET A 233 4.65 14.78 2.15
CA MET A 233 6.03 14.34 2.41
C MET A 233 7.01 15.38 1.89
N THR A 234 8.05 15.69 2.67
CA THR A 234 9.10 16.63 2.29
C THR A 234 10.49 16.05 2.57
N ASP A 235 11.48 16.45 1.78
CA ASP A 235 12.91 16.15 2.00
C ASP A 235 13.53 16.99 3.13
N ASP A 236 12.83 18.00 3.63
CA ASP A 236 13.21 18.79 4.81
C ASP A 236 12.49 18.26 6.06
N GLU A 237 13.16 17.39 6.81
CA GLU A 237 12.61 16.82 8.05
C GLU A 237 12.25 17.87 9.12
N TYR A 238 12.86 19.04 9.06
CA TYR A 238 12.60 20.13 10.01
C TYR A 238 11.42 21.01 9.60
N ALA A 239 10.92 20.87 8.39
CA ALA A 239 9.76 21.62 7.90
C ALA A 239 8.41 21.00 8.29
N ALA A 240 8.43 19.81 8.91
CA ALA A 240 7.23 19.04 9.25
C ALA A 240 7.19 18.70 10.76
N PRO A 241 5.99 18.52 11.35
CA PRO A 241 5.83 18.16 12.75
C PRO A 241 6.39 16.79 13.12
N LEU A 242 6.46 15.89 12.16
CA LEU A 242 6.87 14.50 12.32
C LEU A 242 7.93 14.14 11.28
N ALA A 243 8.83 13.24 11.61
CA ALA A 243 9.85 12.76 10.68
C ALA A 243 10.03 11.23 10.79
N GLY A 244 10.54 10.63 9.74
CA GLY A 244 10.81 9.20 9.69
C GLY A 244 11.73 8.84 8.52
N ASN A 245 12.00 7.56 8.38
CA ASN A 245 12.76 7.02 7.26
C ASN A 245 11.86 6.16 6.39
N VAL A 246 12.00 6.28 5.08
CA VAL A 246 11.33 5.39 4.13
C VAL A 246 11.80 3.96 4.36
N ASP A 247 10.89 3.07 4.73
CA ASP A 247 11.18 1.65 4.95
C ASP A 247 10.94 0.81 3.70
N SER A 248 9.80 1.02 3.05
CA SER A 248 9.47 0.37 1.78
C SER A 248 8.54 1.25 0.95
N MET A 249 8.47 0.95 -0.35
CA MET A 249 7.63 1.67 -1.28
C MET A 249 7.10 0.71 -2.33
N ILE A 250 5.80 0.80 -2.62
CA ILE A 250 5.13 -0.05 -3.61
C ILE A 250 4.48 0.84 -4.67
N TYR A 251 4.85 0.65 -5.94
CA TYR A 251 4.20 1.34 -7.05
C TYR A 251 2.84 0.73 -7.37
N LYS A 252 1.80 1.56 -7.40
CA LYS A 252 0.40 1.16 -7.65
C LYS A 252 -0.10 1.54 -9.06
N GLY A 253 0.81 1.53 -10.04
CA GLY A 253 0.50 1.84 -11.44
C GLY A 253 0.35 3.33 -11.75
N LYS A 254 0.22 4.18 -10.72
CA LYS A 254 0.12 5.64 -10.86
C LYS A 254 0.90 6.37 -9.77
N ASN A 255 0.68 6.00 -8.53
CA ASN A 255 1.30 6.58 -7.35
C ASN A 255 2.05 5.49 -6.58
N TYR A 256 2.84 5.91 -5.61
CA TYR A 256 3.55 5.04 -4.69
C TYR A 256 2.87 5.05 -3.32
N ILE A 257 2.67 3.88 -2.74
CA ILE A 257 2.38 3.77 -1.30
C ILE A 257 3.71 3.59 -0.60
N VAL A 258 4.04 4.57 0.26
CA VAL A 258 5.29 4.62 1.01
C VAL A 258 5.00 4.24 2.45
N ASP A 259 5.74 3.24 2.95
CA ASP A 259 5.79 2.89 4.36
C ASP A 259 6.94 3.69 5.00
N ILE A 260 6.60 4.56 5.95
CA ILE A 260 7.54 5.44 6.63
C ILE A 260 7.64 5.00 8.08
N LYS A 261 8.84 4.66 8.52
CA LYS A 261 9.13 4.31 9.89
C LYS A 261 9.57 5.54 10.67
N THR A 262 8.77 5.95 11.65
CA THR A 262 9.06 7.10 12.52
C THR A 262 10.21 6.81 13.48
N ASP A 263 10.73 7.85 14.13
CA ASP A 263 11.82 7.71 15.11
C ASP A 263 11.43 6.86 16.33
N ASP A 264 10.15 6.84 16.67
CA ASP A 264 9.59 5.98 17.72
C ASP A 264 9.23 4.56 17.24
N ASN A 265 9.71 4.19 16.03
CA ASN A 265 9.56 2.85 15.46
C ASN A 265 8.12 2.46 15.10
N HIS A 266 7.27 3.44 14.81
CA HIS A 266 5.91 3.25 14.28
C HIS A 266 5.89 3.41 12.77
N HIS A 267 4.89 2.82 12.11
CA HIS A 267 4.71 2.90 10.67
C HIS A 267 3.56 3.85 10.30
N ILE A 268 3.82 4.70 9.30
CA ILE A 268 2.83 5.59 8.67
C ILE A 268 2.89 5.35 7.17
N TYR A 269 1.72 5.20 6.56
CA TYR A 269 1.60 4.94 5.11
C TYR A 269 1.13 6.20 4.41
N ALA A 270 1.88 6.63 3.38
CA ALA A 270 1.58 7.81 2.56
C ALA A 270 1.39 7.42 1.09
N ASP A 271 0.50 8.13 0.39
CA ASP A 271 0.31 8.06 -1.07
C ASP A 271 1.00 9.28 -1.72
N THR A 272 1.95 9.02 -2.61
CA THR A 272 2.72 10.08 -3.28
C THR A 272 3.00 9.78 -4.75
N GLU A 273 3.10 10.81 -5.58
CA GLU A 273 3.57 10.70 -6.96
C GLU A 273 5.10 10.68 -7.09
N TYR A 274 5.82 10.97 -6.00
CA TYR A 274 7.27 11.09 -5.99
C TYR A 274 7.94 9.77 -5.61
N LEU A 275 9.04 9.48 -6.30
CA LEU A 275 9.91 8.35 -6.01
C LEU A 275 10.86 8.71 -4.85
N TRP A 276 10.94 7.83 -3.86
CA TRP A 276 11.86 7.90 -2.73
C TRP A 276 12.72 6.64 -2.69
N ASP A 277 13.91 6.73 -2.12
CA ASP A 277 14.72 5.54 -1.88
C ASP A 277 14.54 5.02 -0.46
N LYS A 278 14.67 3.70 -0.30
CA LYS A 278 14.68 3.09 1.04
C LYS A 278 15.79 3.68 1.89
N GLY A 279 15.42 4.18 3.07
CA GLY A 279 16.31 4.85 4.01
C GLY A 279 16.34 6.37 3.88
N ASP A 280 15.67 6.94 2.87
CA ASP A 280 15.53 8.40 2.78
C ASP A 280 14.86 8.96 4.02
N ARG A 281 15.41 10.06 4.52
CA ARG A 281 14.85 10.80 5.64
C ARG A 281 13.81 11.78 5.14
N VAL A 282 12.61 11.73 5.69
CA VAL A 282 11.49 12.56 5.25
C VAL A 282 10.79 13.24 6.43
N GLY A 283 10.34 14.46 6.19
CA GLY A 283 9.36 15.15 7.03
C GLY A 283 7.95 14.74 6.63
N ILE A 284 7.07 14.59 7.61
CA ILE A 284 5.68 14.12 7.44
C ILE A 284 4.76 15.18 8.02
N LYS A 285 3.85 15.68 7.19
CA LYS A 285 2.78 16.59 7.60
C LYS A 285 1.44 15.96 7.27
N ILE A 286 0.56 15.90 8.25
CA ILE A 286 -0.80 15.39 8.10
C ILE A 286 -1.71 16.60 7.92
N ASP A 287 -2.27 16.76 6.72
CA ASP A 287 -3.09 17.93 6.38
C ASP A 287 -4.53 17.79 6.88
N LYS A 288 -5.05 16.56 6.94
CA LYS A 288 -6.40 16.27 7.40
C LYS A 288 -6.42 15.00 8.23
N PHE A 289 -7.17 15.04 9.30
CA PHE A 289 -7.38 13.89 10.16
C PHE A 289 -8.75 13.94 10.83
N GLN A 290 -9.19 12.79 11.32
CA GLN A 290 -10.38 12.64 12.14
C GLN A 290 -9.98 12.04 13.49
N LEU A 291 -10.31 12.73 14.57
CA LEU A 291 -10.19 12.18 15.92
C LEU A 291 -11.39 11.28 16.22
N VAL A 292 -11.10 10.12 16.79
CA VAL A 292 -12.09 9.15 17.24
C VAL A 292 -11.86 8.92 18.74
N THR A 293 -12.79 9.34 19.56
CA THR A 293 -12.74 9.08 21.00
C THR A 293 -12.92 7.59 21.27
N MET A 294 -12.06 7.02 22.13
CA MET A 294 -12.26 5.65 22.59
C MET A 294 -13.53 5.62 23.45
N LYS A 295 -14.58 4.91 23.04
CA LYS A 295 -15.69 4.60 23.93
C LYS A 295 -15.18 3.64 24.99
N GLU A 296 -15.52 3.92 26.27
CA GLU A 296 -15.22 3.00 27.36
C GLU A 296 -15.71 1.58 26.98
N GLY A 297 -14.79 0.66 26.76
CA GLY A 297 -15.09 -0.76 26.55
C GLY A 297 -14.68 -1.37 25.21
N GLU A 298 -13.87 -0.71 24.34
CA GLU A 298 -13.21 -1.35 23.19
C GLU A 298 -11.74 -1.64 23.46
#